data_950924a77c4bec02a341020c8d370fc5
#
_entry.id   950924a77c4bec02a341020c8d370fc5
#
_cell.length_a   1.000
_cell.length_b   1.000
_cell.length_c   1.000
_cell.angle_alpha   90.00
_cell.angle_beta   90.00
_cell.angle_gamma   90.00
#
_symmetry.space_group_name_H-M   'P 1'
#
loop_
_entity.id
_entity.type
_entity.pdbx_description
1 polymer ?
#
loop_
_entity_poly.entity_id
_entity_poly.type
_entity_poly.pdbx_seq_one_letter_code
_entity_poly.pdbx_strand_id
1 'polypeptide(L)'
;SNVLAAQAQLDMAQLNLDFTRVTAPIDGRASRAMITAGNLVTAGDSASVLTTLVSLDKVYVYFDVDEATFLRYQQQGRHDARLPVKVGLVGEDGTPHQGLVDFTDNQLNAGTGTIRMRALLDNRDRRFTPGLFARVQMPGSAEFNAMLIDDKAVMTDQNRKFVYIVDKDGKAQRRDIDVGRMAEGLRIVQKGLANGDRVIVDGMQKVFMPGMPVDAKTVAMNPIASALN
;
A
#
# COMPACT_ATOMS: atom_id res chain seq x y z
N SER A 1 32.42 -40.74 41.20
CA SER A 1 33.26 -40.02 40.19
C SER A 1 33.33 -40.75 38.87
N ASN A 2 33.63 -42.04 38.82
CA ASN A 2 33.81 -42.80 37.56
C ASN A 2 32.49 -42.93 36.74
N VAL A 3 31.35 -43.11 37.41
CA VAL A 3 30.04 -43.18 36.76
C VAL A 3 29.69 -41.88 36.07
N LEU A 4 29.97 -40.76 36.75
CA LEU A 4 29.71 -39.43 36.18
C LEU A 4 30.61 -39.15 34.94
N ALA A 5 31.87 -39.59 35.03
CA ALA A 5 32.79 -39.45 33.87
C ALA A 5 32.37 -40.32 32.69
N ALA A 6 31.95 -41.57 32.96
CA ALA A 6 31.45 -42.45 31.92
C ALA A 6 30.15 -41.94 31.26
N GLN A 7 29.25 -41.35 32.07
CA GLN A 7 28.03 -40.72 31.56
C GLN A 7 28.37 -39.54 30.67
N ALA A 8 29.29 -38.66 31.04
CA ALA A 8 29.71 -37.53 30.24
C ALA A 8 30.32 -37.96 28.88
N GLN A 9 31.07 -39.06 28.88
CA GLN A 9 31.61 -39.63 27.62
C GLN A 9 30.49 -40.19 26.72
N LEU A 10 29.49 -40.87 27.28
CA LEU A 10 28.35 -41.36 26.55
C LEU A 10 27.56 -40.19 25.93
N ASP A 11 27.28 -39.17 26.74
CA ASP A 11 26.54 -37.97 26.28
C ASP A 11 27.28 -37.27 25.11
N MET A 12 28.61 -37.18 25.21
CA MET A 12 29.43 -36.60 24.13
C MET A 12 29.41 -37.45 22.86
N ALA A 13 29.47 -38.78 22.98
CA ALA A 13 29.36 -39.69 21.84
C ALA A 13 27.97 -39.63 21.20
N GLN A 14 26.92 -39.53 22.00
CA GLN A 14 25.54 -39.34 21.53
C GLN A 14 25.37 -38.02 20.77
N LEU A 15 25.89 -36.92 21.32
CA LEU A 15 25.87 -35.62 20.66
C LEU A 15 26.58 -35.65 19.33
N ASN A 16 27.75 -36.29 19.24
CA ASN A 16 28.47 -36.44 17.97
C ASN A 16 27.68 -37.29 16.95
N LEU A 17 26.96 -38.30 17.39
CA LEU A 17 26.09 -39.09 16.53
C LEU A 17 24.89 -38.24 16.05
N ASP A 18 24.30 -37.43 16.91
CA ASP A 18 23.17 -36.54 16.53
C ASP A 18 23.60 -35.52 15.50
N PHE A 19 24.82 -34.98 15.56
CA PHE A 19 25.35 -34.06 14.54
C PHE A 19 25.59 -34.72 13.17
N THR A 20 25.63 -36.03 13.06
CA THR A 20 25.69 -36.72 11.78
C THR A 20 24.38 -36.61 10.98
N ARG A 21 23.28 -36.25 11.67
CA ARG A 21 21.95 -36.04 11.05
C ARG A 21 21.63 -34.57 11.03
N VAL A 22 21.83 -33.94 9.89
CA VAL A 22 21.48 -32.53 9.69
C VAL A 22 19.99 -32.43 9.37
N THR A 23 19.23 -31.83 10.27
CA THR A 23 17.78 -31.62 10.13
C THR A 23 17.47 -30.15 9.85
N ALA A 24 16.34 -29.91 9.19
CA ALA A 24 15.85 -28.57 8.95
C ALA A 24 15.38 -27.91 10.26
N PRO A 25 15.87 -26.72 10.65
CA PRO A 25 15.47 -26.05 11.88
C PRO A 25 14.11 -25.35 11.77
N ILE A 26 13.59 -25.20 10.56
CA ILE A 26 12.32 -24.54 10.25
C ILE A 26 11.57 -25.29 9.18
N ASP A 27 10.26 -25.17 9.15
CA ASP A 27 9.44 -25.58 8.01
C ASP A 27 9.61 -24.60 6.86
N GLY A 28 9.78 -25.15 5.64
CA GLY A 28 9.99 -24.31 4.49
C GLY A 28 10.40 -25.07 3.23
N ARG A 29 10.84 -24.32 2.25
CA ARG A 29 11.36 -24.86 0.97
C ARG A 29 12.88 -24.85 0.98
N ALA A 30 13.45 -26.02 0.76
CA ALA A 30 14.88 -26.17 0.54
C ALA A 30 15.25 -25.77 -0.90
N SER A 31 16.40 -25.16 -1.05
CA SER A 31 17.02 -24.86 -2.34
C SER A 31 17.76 -26.13 -2.86
N ARG A 32 18.57 -25.94 -3.88
CA ARG A 32 19.43 -27.02 -4.42
C ARG A 32 20.47 -27.45 -3.39
N ALA A 33 20.93 -28.69 -3.50
CA ALA A 33 22.12 -29.13 -2.79
C ALA A 33 23.34 -28.34 -3.29
N MET A 34 24.04 -27.67 -2.39
CA MET A 34 25.28 -26.95 -2.72
C MET A 34 26.50 -27.87 -2.58
N ILE A 35 26.39 -28.86 -1.72
CA ILE A 35 27.41 -29.90 -1.54
C ILE A 35 26.76 -31.25 -1.84
N THR A 36 27.35 -32.02 -2.72
CA THR A 36 26.89 -33.34 -3.15
C THR A 36 27.54 -34.45 -2.34
N ALA A 37 26.92 -35.62 -2.31
CA ALA A 37 27.49 -36.80 -1.67
C ALA A 37 28.91 -37.10 -2.16
N GLY A 38 29.79 -37.49 -1.26
CA GLY A 38 31.21 -37.75 -1.55
C GLY A 38 32.14 -36.57 -1.28
N ASN A 39 31.59 -35.35 -1.00
CA ASN A 39 32.43 -34.23 -0.63
C ASN A 39 32.58 -34.13 0.90
N LEU A 40 33.72 -33.62 1.32
CA LEU A 40 34.00 -33.35 2.75
C LEU A 40 33.26 -32.12 3.20
N VAL A 41 32.61 -32.23 4.36
CA VAL A 41 31.95 -31.12 5.06
C VAL A 41 32.68 -30.86 6.37
N THR A 42 33.11 -29.63 6.60
CA THR A 42 33.78 -29.23 7.83
C THR A 42 32.82 -28.47 8.73
N ALA A 43 32.72 -28.89 10.00
CA ALA A 43 31.89 -28.20 10.99
C ALA A 43 32.45 -26.79 11.29
N GLY A 44 31.57 -25.79 11.32
CA GLY A 44 31.94 -24.42 11.68
C GLY A 44 32.50 -23.57 10.55
N ASP A 45 32.62 -24.12 9.33
CA ASP A 45 33.04 -23.35 8.16
C ASP A 45 31.84 -22.80 7.38
N SER A 46 31.85 -21.50 7.10
CA SER A 46 30.83 -20.83 6.28
C SER A 46 30.79 -21.36 4.84
N ALA A 47 31.87 -22.00 4.35
CA ALA A 47 31.94 -22.64 3.06
C ALA A 47 31.16 -23.97 3.00
N SER A 48 30.78 -24.54 4.14
CA SER A 48 30.07 -25.84 4.23
C SER A 48 28.54 -25.70 4.27
N VAL A 49 27.98 -24.75 3.54
CA VAL A 49 26.52 -24.61 3.39
C VAL A 49 25.96 -25.73 2.53
N LEU A 50 25.15 -26.62 3.14
CA LEU A 50 24.54 -27.74 2.42
C LEU A 50 23.40 -27.31 1.50
N THR A 51 22.53 -26.44 1.99
CA THR A 51 21.41 -25.86 1.26
C THR A 51 20.90 -24.64 2.04
N THR A 52 20.05 -23.84 1.41
CA THR A 52 19.32 -22.76 2.06
C THR A 52 17.86 -23.13 2.23
N LEU A 53 17.29 -22.74 3.37
CA LEU A 53 15.88 -22.94 3.68
C LEU A 53 15.18 -21.59 3.77
N VAL A 54 14.01 -21.49 3.17
CA VAL A 54 13.17 -20.29 3.24
C VAL A 54 11.77 -20.70 3.68
N SER A 55 11.29 -20.06 4.76
CA SER A 55 9.88 -20.17 5.14
C SER A 55 9.03 -19.43 4.13
N LEU A 56 7.93 -20.04 3.68
CA LEU A 56 7.07 -19.49 2.63
C LEU A 56 5.67 -19.14 3.10
N ASP A 57 5.29 -19.43 4.34
CA ASP A 57 3.93 -19.20 4.86
C ASP A 57 3.59 -17.72 4.96
N LYS A 58 4.62 -16.90 5.21
CA LYS A 58 4.55 -15.46 5.25
C LYS A 58 5.72 -14.87 4.49
N VAL A 59 5.46 -13.80 3.76
CA VAL A 59 6.50 -13.06 3.04
C VAL A 59 6.53 -11.61 3.48
N TYR A 60 7.72 -11.04 3.45
CA TYR A 60 7.95 -9.65 3.75
C TYR A 60 8.14 -8.85 2.46
N VAL A 61 7.48 -7.72 2.37
CA VAL A 61 7.70 -6.74 1.31
C VAL A 61 8.34 -5.51 1.91
N TYR A 62 9.56 -5.20 1.49
CA TYR A 62 10.28 -3.99 1.88
C TYR A 62 10.03 -2.91 0.85
N PHE A 63 9.76 -1.70 1.31
CA PHE A 63 9.55 -0.55 0.46
C PHE A 63 10.03 0.72 1.16
N ASP A 64 10.41 1.71 0.37
CA ASP A 64 10.93 2.97 0.87
C ASP A 64 9.87 4.06 0.66
N VAL A 65 9.64 4.87 1.70
CA VAL A 65 8.64 5.93 1.73
C VAL A 65 9.37 7.26 1.88
N ASP A 66 9.00 8.26 1.11
CA ASP A 66 9.57 9.60 1.21
C ASP A 66 9.23 10.28 2.55
N GLU A 67 10.12 11.18 3.01
CA GLU A 67 10.01 11.88 4.28
C GLU A 67 8.68 12.64 4.42
N ALA A 68 8.25 13.34 3.36
CA ALA A 68 7.04 14.15 3.42
C ALA A 68 5.78 13.29 3.59
N THR A 69 5.74 12.13 2.94
CA THR A 69 4.65 11.14 3.10
C THR A 69 4.70 10.51 4.48
N PHE A 70 5.87 10.18 4.99
CA PHE A 70 6.05 9.63 6.32
C PHE A 70 5.61 10.61 7.42
N LEU A 71 6.01 11.89 7.34
CA LEU A 71 5.61 12.93 8.30
C LEU A 71 4.09 13.15 8.29
N ARG A 72 3.46 13.18 7.12
CA ARG A 72 1.98 13.26 7.03
C ARG A 72 1.31 12.08 7.72
N TYR A 73 1.91 10.91 7.58
CA TYR A 73 1.43 9.69 8.20
C TYR A 73 1.54 9.76 9.74
N GLN A 74 2.67 10.23 10.27
CA GLN A 74 2.87 10.43 11.70
C GLN A 74 1.88 11.45 12.30
N GLN A 75 1.63 12.57 11.60
CA GLN A 75 0.69 13.61 12.05
C GLN A 75 -0.75 13.09 12.22
N GLN A 76 -1.11 11.99 11.56
CA GLN A 76 -2.42 11.34 11.69
C GLN A 76 -2.51 10.42 12.94
N GLY A 77 -1.54 10.44 13.85
CA GLY A 77 -1.53 9.64 15.08
C GLY A 77 -1.33 8.13 14.88
N ARG A 78 -0.79 7.74 13.74
CA ARG A 78 -0.62 6.33 13.35
C ARG A 78 0.79 5.81 13.61
N HIS A 79 1.39 6.18 14.73
CA HIS A 79 2.78 5.82 15.07
C HIS A 79 3.02 4.31 15.21
N ASP A 80 2.00 3.55 15.65
CA ASP A 80 2.11 2.11 15.93
C ASP A 80 0.99 1.26 15.28
N ALA A 81 0.15 1.86 14.47
CA ALA A 81 -0.94 1.11 13.86
C ALA A 81 -0.41 0.21 12.73
N ARG A 82 -0.80 -1.05 12.76
CA ARG A 82 -0.64 -1.97 11.63
C ARG A 82 -1.38 -1.39 10.42
N LEU A 83 -0.63 -0.68 9.58
CA LEU A 83 -1.18 -0.01 8.42
C LEU A 83 -1.51 -1.04 7.35
N PRO A 84 -2.76 -1.11 6.87
CA PRO A 84 -3.06 -1.93 5.71
C PRO A 84 -2.43 -1.33 4.46
N VAL A 85 -1.77 -2.17 3.69
CA VAL A 85 -1.20 -1.83 2.39
C VAL A 85 -1.74 -2.78 1.33
N LYS A 86 -1.84 -2.29 0.12
CA LYS A 86 -2.18 -3.11 -1.04
C LYS A 86 -0.91 -3.39 -1.83
N VAL A 87 -0.75 -4.62 -2.27
CA VAL A 87 0.45 -5.10 -2.97
C VAL A 87 0.05 -5.73 -4.29
N GLY A 88 0.79 -5.43 -5.35
CA GLY A 88 0.63 -6.04 -6.66
C GLY A 88 1.98 -6.48 -7.21
N LEU A 89 2.03 -7.64 -7.83
CA LEU A 89 3.22 -8.14 -8.53
C LEU A 89 3.34 -7.55 -9.93
N VAL A 90 4.50 -7.72 -10.52
CA VAL A 90 4.73 -7.39 -11.93
C VAL A 90 3.86 -8.31 -12.79
N GLY A 91 3.05 -7.72 -13.69
CA GLY A 91 2.13 -8.45 -14.56
C GLY A 91 0.71 -8.61 -14.01
N GLU A 92 0.45 -8.16 -12.79
CA GLU A 92 -0.90 -8.08 -12.24
C GLU A 92 -1.51 -6.70 -12.47
N ASP A 93 -2.80 -6.65 -12.78
CA ASP A 93 -3.54 -5.41 -12.84
C ASP A 93 -3.86 -4.90 -11.43
N GLY A 94 -3.42 -3.68 -11.13
CA GLY A 94 -3.64 -3.05 -9.82
C GLY A 94 -2.78 -3.65 -8.69
N THR A 95 -3.38 -3.74 -7.50
CA THR A 95 -2.76 -4.22 -6.25
C THR A 95 -3.73 -5.14 -5.50
N PRO A 96 -3.94 -6.38 -5.99
CA PRO A 96 -5.00 -7.26 -5.48
C PRO A 96 -4.71 -7.86 -4.10
N HIS A 97 -3.45 -7.85 -3.65
CA HIS A 97 -3.06 -8.48 -2.39
C HIS A 97 -3.05 -7.49 -1.24
N GLN A 98 -3.38 -7.96 -0.05
CA GLN A 98 -3.38 -7.15 1.15
C GLN A 98 -2.25 -7.56 2.08
N GLY A 99 -1.58 -6.58 2.65
CA GLY A 99 -0.54 -6.74 3.65
C GLY A 99 -0.75 -5.78 4.82
N LEU A 100 -0.03 -6.03 5.90
CA LEU A 100 -0.01 -5.16 7.07
C LEU A 100 1.42 -4.72 7.33
N VAL A 101 1.63 -3.42 7.47
CA VAL A 101 2.93 -2.89 7.91
C VAL A 101 3.18 -3.38 9.33
N ASP A 102 4.30 -4.05 9.54
CA ASP A 102 4.72 -4.60 10.83
C ASP A 102 6.03 -3.99 11.34
N PHE A 103 6.74 -3.26 10.48
CA PHE A 103 8.00 -2.64 10.82
C PHE A 103 8.22 -1.34 10.05
N THR A 104 8.71 -0.33 10.76
CA THR A 104 9.22 0.94 10.21
C THR A 104 10.59 1.16 10.79
N ASP A 105 11.55 1.50 9.95
CA ASP A 105 12.92 1.77 10.38
C ASP A 105 12.95 2.94 11.36
N ASN A 106 13.93 2.94 12.25
CA ASN A 106 14.13 3.99 13.24
C ASN A 106 14.99 5.15 12.71
N GLN A 107 15.51 5.01 11.49
CA GLN A 107 16.40 6.00 10.87
C GLN A 107 16.04 6.25 9.42
N LEU A 108 16.00 7.52 9.06
CA LEU A 108 15.84 7.95 7.67
C LEU A 108 17.17 7.77 6.92
N ASN A 109 17.11 7.29 5.70
CA ASN A 109 18.27 7.27 4.82
C ASN A 109 18.52 8.68 4.29
N ALA A 110 19.55 9.34 4.81
CA ALA A 110 19.89 10.71 4.45
C ALA A 110 20.29 10.88 2.97
N GLY A 111 20.77 9.81 2.32
CA GLY A 111 21.17 9.86 0.90
C GLY A 111 19.98 9.88 -0.06
N THR A 112 18.85 9.29 0.31
CA THR A 112 17.66 9.19 -0.52
C THR A 112 16.47 9.98 0.02
N GLY A 113 16.52 10.45 1.28
CA GLY A 113 15.41 11.12 1.94
C GLY A 113 14.21 10.19 2.17
N THR A 114 14.48 8.89 2.36
CA THR A 114 13.42 7.88 2.52
C THR A 114 13.56 7.10 3.81
N ILE A 115 12.46 6.60 4.33
CA ILE A 115 12.42 5.65 5.44
C ILE A 115 11.98 4.28 4.93
N ARG A 116 12.65 3.23 5.39
CA ARG A 116 12.32 1.86 5.03
C ARG A 116 11.21 1.33 5.89
N MET A 117 10.22 0.77 5.25
CA MET A 117 9.10 0.09 5.88
C MET A 117 9.00 -1.36 5.39
N ARG A 118 8.35 -2.19 6.19
CA ARG A 118 8.12 -3.60 5.86
C ARG A 118 6.65 -3.93 6.09
N ALA A 119 6.07 -4.62 5.12
CA ALA A 119 4.74 -5.20 5.24
C ALA A 119 4.81 -6.72 5.23
N LEU A 120 3.97 -7.34 6.05
CA LEU A 120 3.79 -8.77 6.14
C LEU A 120 2.58 -9.18 5.28
N LEU A 121 2.76 -10.16 4.41
CA LEU A 121 1.72 -10.78 3.58
C LEU A 121 1.58 -12.26 3.93
N ASP A 122 0.36 -12.76 3.93
CA ASP A 122 0.06 -14.19 3.98
C ASP A 122 0.40 -14.84 2.62
N ASN A 123 1.10 -15.95 2.63
CA ASN A 123 1.52 -16.68 1.44
C ASN A 123 1.23 -18.18 1.52
N ARG A 124 0.16 -18.57 2.20
CA ARG A 124 -0.23 -20.00 2.31
C ARG A 124 -0.46 -20.63 0.94
N ASP A 125 -0.92 -19.84 -0.02
CA ASP A 125 -1.10 -20.27 -1.42
C ASP A 125 0.22 -20.36 -2.20
N ARG A 126 1.36 -20.01 -1.59
CA ARG A 126 2.72 -20.04 -2.18
C ARG A 126 2.85 -19.26 -3.49
N ARG A 127 2.07 -18.20 -3.65
CA ARG A 127 2.09 -17.31 -4.84
C ARG A 127 3.32 -16.42 -4.86
N PHE A 128 3.79 -16.00 -3.69
CA PHE A 128 4.92 -15.10 -3.56
C PHE A 128 6.21 -15.90 -3.39
N THR A 129 7.13 -15.65 -4.29
CA THR A 129 8.51 -16.19 -4.18
C THR A 129 9.41 -15.04 -3.74
N PRO A 130 10.27 -15.25 -2.73
CA PRO A 130 11.25 -14.24 -2.32
C PRO A 130 12.14 -13.82 -3.50
N GLY A 131 12.43 -12.51 -3.57
CA GLY A 131 13.20 -11.91 -4.67
C GLY A 131 12.36 -11.30 -5.79
N LEU A 132 11.04 -11.43 -5.75
CA LEU A 132 10.15 -10.74 -6.69
C LEU A 132 10.03 -9.25 -6.36
N PHE A 133 9.86 -8.44 -7.39
CA PHE A 133 9.50 -7.04 -7.24
C PHE A 133 7.99 -6.89 -7.07
N ALA A 134 7.62 -6.01 -6.14
CA ALA A 134 6.22 -5.72 -5.84
C ALA A 134 5.96 -4.21 -5.84
N ARG A 135 4.76 -3.83 -6.28
CA ARG A 135 4.25 -2.46 -6.15
C ARG A 135 3.45 -2.38 -4.85
N VAL A 136 3.75 -1.40 -4.01
CA VAL A 136 3.06 -1.18 -2.74
C VAL A 136 2.26 0.10 -2.82
N GLN A 137 0.98 0.02 -2.49
CA GLN A 137 0.08 1.15 -2.37
C GLN A 137 -0.30 1.33 -0.90
N MET A 138 0.09 2.46 -0.34
CA MET A 138 -0.29 2.89 1.00
C MET A 138 -1.48 3.85 0.94
N PRO A 139 -2.39 3.84 1.92
CA PRO A 139 -3.39 4.89 2.06
C PRO A 139 -2.68 6.22 2.39
N GLY A 140 -2.85 7.22 1.52
CA GLY A 140 -2.18 8.53 1.68
C GLY A 140 -2.81 9.44 2.72
N SER A 141 -4.02 9.14 3.17
CA SER A 141 -4.75 9.89 4.20
C SER A 141 -5.73 8.98 4.93
N ALA A 142 -6.27 9.45 6.07
CA ALA A 142 -7.45 8.85 6.66
C ALA A 142 -8.62 8.92 5.66
N GLU A 143 -9.58 8.00 5.80
CA GLU A 143 -10.85 8.10 5.07
C GLU A 143 -11.53 9.41 5.46
N PHE A 144 -11.95 10.16 4.49
CA PHE A 144 -12.70 11.39 4.67
C PHE A 144 -13.86 11.43 3.68
N ASN A 145 -14.97 12.03 4.10
CA ASN A 145 -16.08 12.28 3.21
C ASN A 145 -15.69 13.37 2.22
N ALA A 146 -15.58 13.03 0.95
CA ALA A 146 -15.26 13.96 -0.11
C ALA A 146 -16.52 14.28 -0.92
N MET A 147 -16.72 15.54 -1.24
CA MET A 147 -17.66 15.92 -2.27
C MET A 147 -17.02 15.71 -3.64
N LEU A 148 -17.71 14.99 -4.50
CA LEU A 148 -17.28 14.68 -5.85
C LEU A 148 -18.19 15.40 -6.85
N ILE A 149 -17.60 16.06 -7.84
CA ILE A 149 -18.32 16.69 -8.92
C ILE A 149 -17.72 16.28 -10.28
N ASP A 150 -18.50 16.38 -11.34
CA ASP A 150 -17.99 16.21 -12.70
C ASP A 150 -16.94 17.30 -12.97
N ASP A 151 -15.78 16.92 -13.46
CA ASP A 151 -14.68 17.85 -13.76
C ASP A 151 -15.10 18.90 -14.80
N LYS A 152 -16.05 18.58 -15.68
CA LYS A 152 -16.63 19.52 -16.65
C LYS A 152 -17.30 20.73 -15.99
N ALA A 153 -17.83 20.56 -14.78
CA ALA A 153 -18.47 21.64 -14.03
C ALA A 153 -17.47 22.67 -13.49
N VAL A 154 -16.19 22.31 -13.42
CA VAL A 154 -15.14 23.17 -12.85
C VAL A 154 -14.67 24.17 -13.90
N MET A 155 -14.93 25.43 -13.63
CA MET A 155 -14.47 26.54 -14.45
C MET A 155 -13.24 27.21 -13.82
N THR A 156 -12.44 27.84 -14.67
CA THR A 156 -11.23 28.55 -14.21
C THR A 156 -11.32 30.01 -14.64
N ASP A 157 -11.08 30.88 -13.68
CA ASP A 157 -10.97 32.31 -13.88
C ASP A 157 -9.63 32.77 -13.31
N GLN A 158 -8.67 33.05 -14.20
CA GLN A 158 -7.27 33.29 -13.86
C GLN A 158 -6.70 32.11 -13.04
N ASN A 159 -6.50 32.28 -11.73
CA ASN A 159 -5.99 31.24 -10.83
C ASN A 159 -7.03 30.70 -9.85
N ARG A 160 -8.31 31.08 -10.01
CA ARG A 160 -9.40 30.62 -9.14
C ARG A 160 -10.25 29.60 -9.86
N LYS A 161 -10.61 28.57 -9.13
CA LYS A 161 -11.57 27.56 -9.58
C LYS A 161 -12.94 27.89 -9.03
N PHE A 162 -13.98 27.78 -9.86
CA PHE A 162 -15.34 28.04 -9.46
C PHE A 162 -16.33 27.11 -10.17
N VAL A 163 -17.51 27.01 -9.64
CA VAL A 163 -18.66 26.33 -10.24
C VAL A 163 -19.88 27.26 -10.24
N TYR A 164 -20.85 26.97 -11.07
CA TYR A 164 -22.18 27.52 -10.92
C TYR A 164 -23.07 26.54 -10.14
N ILE A 165 -23.75 27.05 -9.14
CA ILE A 165 -24.78 26.33 -8.39
C ILE A 165 -26.13 26.97 -8.65
N VAL A 166 -27.20 26.15 -8.58
CA VAL A 166 -28.56 26.65 -8.64
C VAL A 166 -29.05 26.88 -7.21
N ASP A 167 -29.41 28.13 -6.90
CA ASP A 167 -29.94 28.50 -5.57
C ASP A 167 -31.40 28.06 -5.40
N LYS A 168 -32.00 28.39 -4.25
CA LYS A 168 -33.38 28.04 -3.91
C LYS A 168 -34.41 28.73 -4.79
N ASP A 169 -34.03 29.86 -5.37
CA ASP A 169 -34.88 30.68 -6.25
C ASP A 169 -34.74 30.30 -7.75
N GLY A 170 -33.98 29.25 -8.04
CA GLY A 170 -33.72 28.79 -9.40
C GLY A 170 -32.75 29.66 -10.17
N LYS A 171 -31.87 30.41 -9.48
CA LYS A 171 -30.88 31.29 -10.11
C LYS A 171 -29.48 30.69 -10.06
N ALA A 172 -28.71 30.90 -11.11
CA ALA A 172 -27.32 30.48 -11.16
C ALA A 172 -26.44 31.41 -10.32
N GLN A 173 -25.75 30.87 -9.34
CA GLN A 173 -24.81 31.60 -8.49
C GLN A 173 -23.39 31.06 -8.69
N ARG A 174 -22.43 31.97 -8.86
CA ARG A 174 -21.01 31.61 -8.88
C ARG A 174 -20.55 31.27 -7.47
N ARG A 175 -19.83 30.14 -7.32
CA ARG A 175 -19.23 29.73 -6.07
C ARG A 175 -17.78 29.33 -6.31
N ASP A 176 -16.85 30.02 -5.67
CA ASP A 176 -15.45 29.68 -5.69
C ASP A 176 -15.22 28.39 -4.89
N ILE A 177 -14.39 27.51 -5.42
CA ILE A 177 -14.12 26.19 -4.83
C ILE A 177 -12.62 25.90 -4.81
N ASP A 178 -12.21 25.12 -3.81
CA ASP A 178 -10.89 24.50 -3.76
C ASP A 178 -11.01 23.04 -4.23
N VAL A 179 -10.29 22.71 -5.29
CA VAL A 179 -10.35 21.36 -5.88
C VAL A 179 -9.13 20.54 -5.52
N GLY A 180 -9.35 19.23 -5.34
CA GLY A 180 -8.32 18.23 -5.13
C GLY A 180 -8.04 17.41 -6.39
N ARG A 181 -7.52 16.20 -6.18
CA ARG A 181 -7.25 15.22 -7.24
C ARG A 181 -8.54 14.66 -7.85
N MET A 182 -8.40 14.00 -8.99
CA MET A 182 -9.45 13.16 -9.56
C MET A 182 -9.58 11.86 -8.75
N ALA A 183 -10.80 11.41 -8.55
CA ALA A 183 -11.14 10.12 -7.98
C ALA A 183 -12.34 9.54 -8.73
N GLU A 184 -12.23 8.31 -9.22
CA GLU A 184 -13.30 7.60 -9.93
C GLU A 184 -13.92 8.38 -11.10
N GLY A 185 -13.09 9.15 -11.82
CA GLY A 185 -13.54 9.98 -12.93
C GLY A 185 -14.20 11.30 -12.54
N LEU A 186 -14.30 11.60 -11.25
CA LEU A 186 -14.85 12.84 -10.70
C LEU A 186 -13.77 13.67 -10.01
N ARG A 187 -14.01 14.97 -9.85
CA ARG A 187 -13.11 15.90 -9.14
C ARG A 187 -13.51 16.00 -7.67
N ILE A 188 -12.55 15.81 -6.78
CA ILE A 188 -12.74 16.06 -5.35
C ILE A 188 -12.81 17.57 -5.12
N VAL A 189 -13.83 18.02 -4.40
CA VAL A 189 -13.95 19.39 -3.89
C VAL A 189 -13.60 19.38 -2.41
N GLN A 190 -12.57 20.16 -2.06
CA GLN A 190 -12.08 20.25 -0.68
C GLN A 190 -12.83 21.32 0.12
N LYS A 191 -13.19 22.44 -0.54
CA LYS A 191 -13.91 23.55 0.08
C LYS A 191 -14.80 24.24 -0.94
N GLY A 192 -15.83 24.96 -0.44
CA GLY A 192 -16.67 25.83 -1.25
C GLY A 192 -18.05 25.27 -1.60
N LEU A 193 -18.29 23.97 -1.46
CA LEU A 193 -19.61 23.37 -1.63
C LEU A 193 -20.15 22.80 -0.32
N ALA A 194 -21.46 22.77 -0.20
CA ALA A 194 -22.18 22.14 0.89
C ALA A 194 -23.01 20.94 0.38
N ASN A 195 -23.30 20.01 1.30
CA ASN A 195 -24.13 18.87 0.95
C ASN A 195 -25.54 19.33 0.55
N GLY A 196 -25.99 18.90 -0.63
CA GLY A 196 -27.27 19.32 -1.20
C GLY A 196 -27.18 20.49 -2.22
N ASP A 197 -26.00 21.10 -2.41
CA ASP A 197 -25.81 22.08 -3.48
C ASP A 197 -26.03 21.42 -4.86
N ARG A 198 -26.80 22.08 -5.72
CA ARG A 198 -27.05 21.64 -7.11
C ARG A 198 -26.06 22.32 -8.03
N VAL A 199 -25.06 21.58 -8.49
CA VAL A 199 -24.00 22.09 -9.37
C VAL A 199 -24.44 21.94 -10.83
N ILE A 200 -24.24 22.99 -11.62
CA ILE A 200 -24.50 22.97 -13.06
C ILE A 200 -23.33 22.24 -13.75
N VAL A 201 -23.62 21.12 -14.40
CA VAL A 201 -22.60 20.29 -15.07
C VAL A 201 -22.60 20.48 -16.59
N ASP A 202 -23.72 20.92 -17.15
CA ASP A 202 -23.86 21.21 -18.57
C ASP A 202 -24.56 22.57 -18.80
N GLY A 203 -24.26 23.22 -19.94
CA GLY A 203 -24.89 24.48 -20.31
C GLY A 203 -24.34 25.72 -19.61
N MET A 204 -23.20 25.65 -18.94
CA MET A 204 -22.56 26.77 -18.24
C MET A 204 -22.29 27.96 -19.18
N GLN A 205 -22.07 27.69 -20.44
CA GLN A 205 -21.88 28.76 -21.49
C GLN A 205 -23.13 29.66 -21.68
N LYS A 206 -24.30 29.20 -21.21
CA LYS A 206 -25.56 29.95 -21.26
C LYS A 206 -25.74 30.86 -20.05
N VAL A 207 -24.90 30.72 -19.02
CA VAL A 207 -24.91 31.56 -17.84
C VAL A 207 -24.01 32.76 -18.06
N PHE A 208 -24.58 33.87 -18.56
CA PHE A 208 -23.83 35.07 -18.90
C PHE A 208 -23.49 35.94 -17.67
N MET A 209 -24.29 35.84 -16.60
CA MET A 209 -24.04 36.59 -15.35
C MET A 209 -24.57 35.82 -14.14
N PRO A 210 -23.92 35.98 -12.97
CA PRO A 210 -24.45 35.46 -11.72
C PRO A 210 -25.85 36.06 -11.41
N GLY A 211 -26.76 35.24 -10.85
CA GLY A 211 -28.14 35.65 -10.56
C GLY A 211 -29.14 35.44 -11.68
N MET A 212 -28.70 34.92 -12.82
CA MET A 212 -29.60 34.64 -13.95
C MET A 212 -30.49 33.43 -13.61
N PRO A 213 -31.82 33.51 -13.90
CA PRO A 213 -32.71 32.37 -13.73
C PRO A 213 -32.37 31.28 -14.74
N VAL A 214 -32.35 30.01 -14.25
CA VAL A 214 -32.02 28.84 -15.06
C VAL A 214 -33.10 27.75 -14.89
N ASP A 215 -33.44 27.11 -16.00
CA ASP A 215 -34.30 25.91 -15.98
C ASP A 215 -33.39 24.67 -15.89
N ALA A 216 -33.16 24.20 -14.66
CA ALA A 216 -32.22 23.15 -14.37
C ALA A 216 -32.90 21.78 -14.28
N LYS A 217 -32.45 20.82 -15.10
CA LYS A 217 -32.82 19.40 -15.00
C LYS A 217 -31.78 18.64 -14.21
N THR A 218 -32.22 17.83 -13.27
CA THR A 218 -31.30 17.01 -12.47
C THR A 218 -30.76 15.84 -13.32
N VAL A 219 -29.44 15.69 -13.36
CA VAL A 219 -28.74 14.59 -14.02
C VAL A 219 -27.83 13.89 -13.02
N ALA A 220 -27.58 12.60 -13.23
CA ALA A 220 -26.64 11.87 -12.39
C ALA A 220 -25.18 12.25 -12.76
N MET A 221 -24.36 12.52 -11.75
CA MET A 221 -22.94 12.82 -11.92
C MET A 221 -22.04 11.59 -12.06
N ASN A 222 -22.57 10.41 -12.33
CA ASN A 222 -21.77 9.19 -12.36
C ASN A 222 -21.28 8.89 -13.79
N PRO A 223 -19.99 9.09 -14.15
CA PRO A 223 -19.48 8.83 -15.48
C PRO A 223 -19.50 7.34 -15.85
N ILE A 224 -19.57 6.44 -14.89
CA ILE A 224 -19.64 4.98 -15.12
C ILE A 224 -21.04 4.55 -15.58
N ALA A 225 -22.09 5.26 -15.18
CA ALA A 225 -23.46 4.93 -15.55
C ALA A 225 -23.85 5.39 -16.97
N SER A 226 -23.13 6.37 -17.55
CA SER A 226 -23.43 6.89 -18.89
C SER A 226 -22.70 6.13 -20.03
N ALA A 227 -21.78 5.24 -19.72
CA ALA A 227 -21.02 4.44 -20.70
C ALA A 227 -21.63 3.05 -20.95
N LEU A 228 -22.75 2.71 -20.28
CA LEU A 228 -23.45 1.41 -20.40
C LEU A 228 -24.85 1.52 -21.02
N ASN A 229 -25.17 2.68 -21.65
CA ASN A 229 -26.40 2.83 -22.45
C ASN A 229 -26.07 3.18 -23.91
#